data_f11f448bbe4f99cbc06164cbcdc4d423
#
_entry.id   f11f448bbe4f99cbc06164cbcdc4d423
#
_cell.length_a   1.000
_cell.length_b   1.000
_cell.length_c   1.000
_cell.angle_alpha   90.00
_cell.angle_beta   90.00
_cell.angle_gamma   90.00
#
_symmetry.space_group_name_H-M   'P 1'
#
loop_
_entity.id
_entity.type
_entity.pdbx_description
1 polymer ?
#
loop_
_entity_poly.entity_id
_entity_poly.type
_entity_poly.pdbx_seq_one_letter_code
_entity_poly.pdbx_strand_id
1 'polypeptide(L)'
;DGAKQPHRVLVQVPDNFDQEKRCVVVAASSGSRGIYGAIAVAGAWGLPKGCAVAYTDKGAGTDYYDIDTHTGVRLDGTRGALGETLAFVPEVPVGMSGVAFKHAHSGDNPEADWGKHVRQAAEFALSALNRAYPEAKSFTFDNTRVIAVGISNGGGAVLRAAELEGEWLDAVVAGEPN
;
A
#
# COMPACT_ATOMS: atom_id res chain seq x y z
N ASP A 1 -11.32 -8.90 -3.53
CA ASP A 1 -10.96 -8.83 -4.90
C ASP A 1 -11.85 -7.88 -5.69
N GLY A 2 -11.51 -7.49 -6.93
CA GLY A 2 -12.30 -6.59 -7.76
C GLY A 2 -11.90 -5.13 -7.73
N ALA A 3 -10.73 -4.78 -7.19
CA ALA A 3 -10.11 -3.49 -7.44
C ALA A 3 -9.70 -3.38 -8.92
N LYS A 4 -9.99 -2.25 -9.55
CA LYS A 4 -9.71 -2.01 -10.97
C LYS A 4 -8.39 -1.30 -11.20
N GLN A 5 -7.94 -0.54 -10.21
CA GLN A 5 -6.71 0.23 -10.29
C GLN A 5 -5.55 -0.55 -9.67
N PRO A 6 -4.39 -0.61 -10.34
CA PRO A 6 -3.20 -1.17 -9.74
C PRO A 6 -2.71 -0.29 -8.59
N HIS A 7 -2.18 -0.93 -7.56
CA HIS A 7 -1.56 -0.24 -6.44
C HIS A 7 -0.27 -0.94 -6.02
N ARG A 8 0.57 -0.22 -5.30
CA ARG A 8 1.78 -0.78 -4.72
C ARG A 8 1.57 -1.13 -3.26
N VAL A 9 2.22 -2.22 -2.86
CA VAL A 9 2.26 -2.68 -1.48
C VAL A 9 3.71 -2.91 -1.08
N LEU A 10 4.09 -2.42 0.10
CA LEU A 10 5.32 -2.72 0.80
C LEU A 10 4.98 -3.42 2.11
N VAL A 11 5.68 -4.49 2.45
CA VAL A 11 5.56 -5.14 3.76
C VAL A 11 6.90 -5.13 4.46
N GLN A 12 6.90 -4.72 5.72
CA GLN A 12 8.02 -4.84 6.63
C GLN A 12 7.67 -5.84 7.73
N VAL A 13 8.51 -6.84 7.90
CA VAL A 13 8.43 -7.79 9.00
C VAL A 13 9.65 -7.52 9.90
N PRO A 14 9.45 -7.09 11.16
CA PRO A 14 10.59 -6.80 12.04
C PRO A 14 11.24 -8.10 12.53
N ASP A 15 12.53 -8.03 12.85
CA ASP A 15 13.28 -9.18 13.36
C ASP A 15 12.67 -9.74 14.66
N ASN A 16 12.05 -8.86 15.46
CA ASN A 16 11.33 -9.22 16.69
C ASN A 16 9.83 -9.47 16.47
N PHE A 17 9.42 -9.89 15.26
CA PHE A 17 8.02 -10.19 15.01
C PHE A 17 7.47 -11.20 16.01
N ASP A 18 6.36 -10.82 16.65
CA ASP A 18 5.73 -11.62 17.72
C ASP A 18 4.75 -12.63 17.11
N GLN A 19 5.23 -13.89 16.95
CA GLN A 19 4.43 -14.97 16.35
C GLN A 19 3.28 -15.45 17.25
N GLU A 20 3.30 -15.13 18.54
CA GLU A 20 2.18 -15.43 19.45
C GLU A 20 1.11 -14.36 19.39
N LYS A 21 1.51 -13.09 19.40
CA LYS A 21 0.61 -11.94 19.27
C LYS A 21 -0.03 -11.85 17.89
N ARG A 22 0.69 -12.24 16.84
CA ARG A 22 0.22 -12.30 15.44
C ARG A 22 -0.45 -11.00 15.01
N CYS A 23 0.30 -9.91 14.99
CA CYS A 23 -0.20 -8.57 14.70
C CYS A 23 0.26 -8.09 13.33
N VAL A 24 -0.68 -7.58 12.53
CA VAL A 24 -0.45 -6.86 11.27
C VAL A 24 -1.04 -5.46 11.39
N VAL A 25 -0.24 -4.43 11.10
CA VAL A 25 -0.73 -3.07 10.90
C VAL A 25 -0.76 -2.81 9.40
N VAL A 26 -1.90 -2.42 8.85
CA VAL A 26 -2.02 -2.04 7.44
C VAL A 26 -2.26 -0.54 7.33
N ALA A 27 -1.43 0.14 6.55
CA ALA A 27 -1.46 1.60 6.45
C ALA A 27 -1.70 2.06 5.02
N ALA A 28 -2.67 2.94 4.84
CA ALA A 28 -2.90 3.64 3.59
C ALA A 28 -2.17 5.00 3.61
N SER A 29 -1.47 5.32 2.52
CA SER A 29 -0.80 6.61 2.37
C SER A 29 -1.81 7.76 2.36
N SER A 30 -1.44 8.91 2.91
CA SER A 30 -2.22 10.13 2.79
C SER A 30 -1.95 10.81 1.44
N GLY A 31 -2.96 11.44 0.84
CA GLY A 31 -2.84 12.10 -0.45
C GLY A 31 -2.20 11.23 -1.51
N SER A 32 -1.41 11.82 -2.40
CA SER A 32 -0.65 11.15 -3.46
C SER A 32 0.81 10.90 -3.05
N ARG A 33 1.05 10.38 -1.86
CA ARG A 33 2.38 10.28 -1.26
C ARG A 33 3.11 8.96 -1.53
N GLY A 34 2.49 8.01 -2.19
CA GLY A 34 3.06 6.68 -2.41
C GLY A 34 3.16 5.85 -1.13
N ILE A 35 3.68 4.63 -1.26
CA ILE A 35 3.77 3.67 -0.16
C ILE A 35 4.63 4.13 1.01
N TYR A 36 5.65 4.93 0.76
CA TYR A 36 6.56 5.41 1.81
C TYR A 36 5.93 6.48 2.72
N GLY A 37 4.86 7.13 2.26
CA GLY A 37 4.21 8.21 3.00
C GLY A 37 3.55 7.79 4.32
N ALA A 38 3.27 6.49 4.49
CA ALA A 38 2.66 5.95 5.70
C ALA A 38 3.66 5.32 6.69
N ILE A 39 4.96 5.28 6.36
CA ILE A 39 5.98 4.66 7.23
C ILE A 39 6.03 5.34 8.60
N ALA A 40 6.08 6.67 8.64
CA ALA A 40 6.09 7.43 9.90
C ALA A 40 4.81 7.26 10.72
N VAL A 41 3.68 6.99 10.05
CA VAL A 41 2.37 6.82 10.71
C VAL A 41 2.23 5.44 11.34
N ALA A 42 2.64 4.39 10.63
CA ALA A 42 2.39 3.01 11.04
C ALA A 42 3.66 2.26 11.42
N GLY A 43 4.73 2.37 10.62
CA GLY A 43 5.97 1.63 10.83
C GLY A 43 6.68 2.01 12.12
N ALA A 44 6.80 3.31 12.40
CA ALA A 44 7.43 3.81 13.62
C ALA A 44 6.72 3.34 14.90
N TRP A 45 5.43 3.01 14.79
CA TRP A 45 4.64 2.50 15.91
C TRP A 45 4.55 0.97 15.92
N GLY A 46 4.23 0.34 14.78
CA GLY A 46 3.91 -1.08 14.71
C GLY A 46 5.14 -1.97 14.81
N LEU A 47 6.23 -1.64 14.11
CA LEU A 47 7.43 -2.47 14.08
C LEU A 47 8.06 -2.67 15.48
N PRO A 48 8.26 -1.62 16.32
CA PRO A 48 8.79 -1.79 17.67
C PRO A 48 7.89 -2.63 18.59
N LYS A 49 6.60 -2.76 18.25
CA LYS A 49 5.63 -3.58 19.00
C LYS A 49 5.57 -5.03 18.52
N GLY A 50 6.45 -5.44 17.60
CA GLY A 50 6.50 -6.78 17.05
C GLY A 50 5.38 -7.09 16.07
N CYS A 51 4.73 -6.08 15.49
CA CYS A 51 3.76 -6.24 14.41
C CYS A 51 4.47 -6.19 13.04
N ALA A 52 4.03 -6.99 12.09
CA ALA A 52 4.33 -6.73 10.68
C ALA A 52 3.53 -5.50 10.21
N VAL A 53 4.10 -4.73 9.28
CA VAL A 53 3.44 -3.52 8.76
C VAL A 53 3.37 -3.57 7.24
N ALA A 54 2.17 -3.47 6.69
CA ALA A 54 1.92 -3.34 5.27
C ALA A 54 1.51 -1.89 4.94
N TYR A 55 1.99 -1.39 3.82
CA TYR A 55 1.68 -0.05 3.32
C TYR A 55 1.10 -0.15 1.93
N THR A 56 0.09 0.66 1.62
CA THR A 56 -0.43 0.79 0.27
C THR A 56 -0.46 2.25 -0.18
N ASP A 57 -0.14 2.49 -1.46
CA ASP A 57 -0.27 3.80 -2.09
C ASP A 57 -1.70 4.10 -2.57
N LYS A 58 -2.62 3.18 -2.40
CA LYS A 58 -4.01 3.30 -2.83
C LYS A 58 -4.17 3.55 -4.35
N GLY A 59 -3.19 3.16 -5.16
CA GLY A 59 -3.17 3.42 -6.60
C GLY A 59 -2.68 4.82 -6.98
N ALA A 60 -2.03 5.56 -6.08
CA ALA A 60 -1.58 6.92 -6.33
C ALA A 60 -0.19 7.21 -5.77
N GLY A 61 0.62 7.95 -6.52
CA GLY A 61 1.79 8.65 -6.01
C GLY A 61 3.09 7.87 -5.85
N THR A 62 3.17 6.60 -6.20
CA THR A 62 4.43 5.84 -6.10
C THR A 62 5.23 5.85 -7.40
N ASP A 63 4.54 5.82 -8.54
CA ASP A 63 5.18 5.68 -9.84
C ASP A 63 5.45 7.04 -10.47
N TYR A 64 6.60 7.16 -11.14
CA TYR A 64 7.00 8.35 -11.88
C TYR A 64 7.58 7.99 -13.24
N TYR A 65 7.62 8.97 -14.14
CA TYR A 65 8.29 8.90 -15.41
C TYR A 65 9.08 10.19 -15.63
N ASP A 66 10.39 10.05 -15.81
CA ASP A 66 11.31 11.15 -16.15
C ASP A 66 11.31 11.32 -17.67
N ILE A 67 10.75 12.44 -18.12
CA ILE A 67 10.55 12.76 -19.53
C ILE A 67 11.89 13.02 -20.23
N ASP A 68 12.84 13.65 -19.54
CA ASP A 68 14.10 14.06 -20.13
C ASP A 68 15.05 12.88 -20.35
N THR A 69 15.01 11.90 -19.46
CA THR A 69 15.85 10.70 -19.52
C THR A 69 15.13 9.49 -20.08
N HIS A 70 13.83 9.58 -20.35
CA HIS A 70 12.98 8.47 -20.77
C HIS A 70 13.09 7.25 -19.83
N THR A 71 13.08 7.50 -18.54
CA THR A 71 13.14 6.45 -17.51
C THR A 71 11.97 6.53 -16.55
N GLY A 72 11.60 5.40 -15.96
CA GLY A 72 10.51 5.32 -14.99
C GLY A 72 10.74 4.20 -13.99
N VAL A 73 9.67 3.79 -13.33
CA VAL A 73 9.67 2.75 -12.30
C VAL A 73 9.16 1.44 -12.89
N ARG A 74 9.90 0.33 -12.71
CA ARG A 74 9.42 -1.02 -13.00
C ARG A 74 8.43 -1.48 -11.95
N LEU A 75 7.72 -2.60 -12.24
CA LEU A 75 6.77 -3.19 -11.29
C LEU A 75 7.41 -3.60 -9.95
N ASP A 76 8.70 -3.92 -9.93
CA ASP A 76 9.46 -4.25 -8.73
C ASP A 76 9.98 -3.03 -7.94
N GLY A 77 9.68 -1.81 -8.43
CA GLY A 77 10.11 -0.55 -7.82
C GLY A 77 11.51 -0.08 -8.26
N THR A 78 12.24 -0.82 -9.08
CA THR A 78 13.54 -0.40 -9.60
C THR A 78 13.39 0.54 -10.79
N ARG A 79 14.43 1.33 -11.10
CA ARG A 79 14.46 2.23 -12.26
C ARG A 79 14.62 1.43 -13.55
N GLY A 80 13.81 1.74 -14.54
CA GLY A 80 13.85 1.16 -15.88
C GLY A 80 13.87 2.22 -16.98
N ALA A 81 14.27 1.83 -18.18
CA ALA A 81 14.32 2.69 -19.36
C ALA A 81 13.10 2.51 -20.27
N LEU A 82 12.92 3.44 -21.21
CA LEU A 82 11.90 3.30 -22.27
C LEU A 82 12.15 2.02 -23.08
N GLY A 83 11.08 1.30 -23.40
CA GLY A 83 11.13 0.00 -24.06
C GLY A 83 11.11 -1.21 -23.11
N GLU A 84 11.31 -0.97 -21.81
CA GLU A 84 11.07 -1.95 -20.76
C GLU A 84 9.63 -1.85 -20.23
N THR A 85 9.17 -2.87 -19.49
CA THR A 85 7.85 -2.83 -18.84
C THR A 85 7.91 -1.91 -17.61
N LEU A 86 7.46 -0.67 -17.78
CA LEU A 86 7.34 0.30 -16.72
C LEU A 86 5.93 0.28 -16.12
N ALA A 87 5.82 0.58 -14.83
CA ALA A 87 4.56 0.64 -14.12
C ALA A 87 3.69 1.84 -14.52
N PHE A 88 4.33 2.89 -15.05
CA PHE A 88 3.68 4.11 -15.50
C PHE A 88 4.45 4.75 -16.65
N VAL A 89 3.77 4.98 -17.77
CA VAL A 89 4.28 5.75 -18.92
C VAL A 89 3.15 6.68 -19.37
N PRO A 90 3.26 7.99 -19.15
CA PRO A 90 2.25 8.94 -19.59
C PRO A 90 2.34 9.21 -21.10
N GLU A 91 1.27 9.69 -21.69
CA GLU A 91 1.34 10.38 -22.97
C GLU A 91 1.98 11.75 -22.76
N VAL A 92 3.14 11.98 -23.39
CA VAL A 92 3.90 13.21 -23.22
C VAL A 92 3.75 14.09 -24.47
N PRO A 93 3.18 15.30 -24.37
CA PRO A 93 3.15 16.26 -25.48
C PRO A 93 4.56 16.65 -25.93
N VAL A 94 4.71 16.92 -27.22
CA VAL A 94 6.00 17.36 -27.80
C VAL A 94 6.50 18.65 -27.13
N GLY A 95 7.76 18.64 -26.71
CA GLY A 95 8.40 19.81 -26.07
C GLY A 95 8.22 19.90 -24.56
N MET A 96 7.59 18.90 -23.92
CA MET A 96 7.54 18.82 -22.46
C MET A 96 8.84 18.25 -21.89
N SER A 97 9.21 18.71 -20.70
CA SER A 97 10.36 18.24 -19.91
C SER A 97 10.00 18.11 -18.44
N GLY A 98 10.80 17.40 -17.65
CA GLY A 98 10.64 17.21 -16.21
C GLY A 98 10.14 15.83 -15.85
N VAL A 99 9.46 15.72 -14.71
CA VAL A 99 9.00 14.43 -14.17
C VAL A 99 7.48 14.40 -14.07
N ALA A 100 6.87 13.39 -14.68
CA ALA A 100 5.46 13.10 -14.53
C ALA A 100 5.26 12.09 -13.40
N PHE A 101 4.30 12.36 -12.52
CA PHE A 101 3.91 11.44 -11.45
C PHE A 101 2.57 10.80 -11.77
N LYS A 102 2.46 9.51 -11.49
CA LYS A 102 1.17 8.84 -11.49
C LYS A 102 0.26 9.50 -10.45
N HIS A 103 -0.91 9.89 -10.86
CA HIS A 103 -1.86 10.60 -10.01
C HIS A 103 -3.25 9.95 -10.03
N ALA A 104 -3.93 10.00 -8.89
CA ALA A 104 -5.26 9.45 -8.69
C ALA A 104 -6.34 10.00 -9.65
N HIS A 105 -6.14 11.19 -10.20
CA HIS A 105 -7.12 11.91 -11.03
C HIS A 105 -6.85 11.86 -12.53
N SER A 106 -6.05 10.92 -13.01
CA SER A 106 -5.71 10.77 -14.43
C SER A 106 -6.76 10.02 -15.27
N GLY A 107 -8.03 10.37 -15.12
CA GLY A 107 -9.13 9.78 -15.86
C GLY A 107 -9.77 8.54 -15.21
N ASP A 108 -9.21 8.06 -14.12
CA ASP A 108 -9.69 6.93 -13.33
C ASP A 108 -10.15 7.38 -11.94
N ASN A 109 -10.90 6.52 -11.26
CA ASN A 109 -11.33 6.75 -9.88
C ASN A 109 -10.75 5.67 -8.93
N PRO A 110 -9.48 5.79 -8.52
CA PRO A 110 -8.89 4.85 -7.55
C PRO A 110 -9.54 4.95 -6.16
N GLU A 111 -10.18 6.07 -5.84
CA GLU A 111 -10.86 6.28 -4.56
C GLU A 111 -12.00 5.28 -4.35
N ALA A 112 -12.65 4.85 -5.43
CA ALA A 112 -13.67 3.80 -5.38
C ALA A 112 -13.12 2.45 -4.88
N ASP A 113 -11.82 2.22 -5.01
CA ASP A 113 -11.15 0.97 -4.65
C ASP A 113 -10.26 1.08 -3.39
N TRP A 114 -10.21 2.23 -2.73
CA TRP A 114 -9.31 2.44 -1.57
C TRP A 114 -9.49 1.39 -0.48
N GLY A 115 -10.71 1.07 -0.11
CA GLY A 115 -10.97 0.02 0.88
C GLY A 115 -10.44 -1.34 0.45
N LYS A 116 -10.63 -1.70 -0.82
CA LYS A 116 -10.13 -2.95 -1.40
C LYS A 116 -8.59 -2.98 -1.43
N HIS A 117 -7.94 -1.86 -1.76
CA HIS A 117 -6.47 -1.75 -1.73
C HIS A 117 -5.92 -2.00 -0.32
N VAL A 118 -6.59 -1.46 0.72
CA VAL A 118 -6.20 -1.72 2.12
C VAL A 118 -6.33 -3.20 2.46
N ARG A 119 -7.43 -3.84 2.08
CA ARG A 119 -7.63 -5.28 2.31
C ARG A 119 -6.60 -6.12 1.56
N GLN A 120 -6.34 -5.83 0.29
CA GLN A 120 -5.33 -6.53 -0.51
C GLN A 120 -3.91 -6.38 0.10
N ALA A 121 -3.59 -5.22 0.67
CA ALA A 121 -2.34 -5.02 1.38
C ALA A 121 -2.25 -5.90 2.64
N ALA A 122 -3.35 -6.06 3.39
CA ALA A 122 -3.42 -6.99 4.52
C ALA A 122 -3.28 -8.46 4.08
N GLU A 123 -3.97 -8.86 3.03
CA GLU A 123 -3.85 -10.22 2.44
C GLU A 123 -2.41 -10.51 2.00
N PHE A 124 -1.74 -9.53 1.38
CA PHE A 124 -0.33 -9.66 1.01
C PHE A 124 0.59 -9.76 2.23
N ALA A 125 0.31 -9.03 3.32
CA ALA A 125 1.07 -9.17 4.57
C ALA A 125 0.95 -10.57 5.17
N LEU A 126 -0.25 -11.15 5.21
CA LEU A 126 -0.46 -12.53 5.66
C LEU A 126 0.31 -13.52 4.77
N SER A 127 0.28 -13.33 3.45
CA SER A 127 1.05 -14.14 2.51
C SER A 127 2.57 -14.01 2.74
N ALA A 128 3.07 -12.80 3.02
CA ALA A 128 4.48 -12.56 3.34
C ALA A 128 4.90 -13.24 4.64
N LEU A 129 4.06 -13.16 5.68
CA LEU A 129 4.29 -13.86 6.95
C LEU A 129 4.31 -15.39 6.77
N ASN A 130 3.40 -15.95 6.00
CA ASN A 130 3.38 -17.38 5.69
C ASN A 130 4.65 -17.85 4.96
N ARG A 131 5.24 -17.00 4.13
CA ARG A 131 6.52 -17.29 3.49
C ARG A 131 7.71 -17.14 4.45
N ALA A 132 7.66 -16.14 5.32
CA ALA A 132 8.74 -15.89 6.29
C ALA A 132 8.80 -16.94 7.40
N TYR A 133 7.64 -17.50 7.78
CA TYR A 133 7.51 -18.46 8.88
C TYR A 133 6.76 -19.73 8.43
N PRO A 134 7.33 -20.54 7.53
CA PRO A 134 6.65 -21.69 6.93
C PRO A 134 6.32 -22.79 7.94
N GLU A 135 7.05 -22.87 9.06
CA GLU A 135 6.84 -23.85 10.13
C GLU A 135 5.79 -23.39 11.16
N ALA A 136 5.37 -22.13 11.12
CA ALA A 136 4.34 -21.63 12.01
C ALA A 136 2.94 -22.07 11.53
N LYS A 137 1.98 -22.07 12.45
CA LYS A 137 0.57 -22.16 12.04
C LYS A 137 0.26 -21.03 11.07
N SER A 138 -0.36 -21.33 9.93
CA SER A 138 -0.66 -20.35 8.88
C SER A 138 -1.31 -19.08 9.43
N PHE A 139 -0.84 -17.95 8.94
CA PHE A 139 -1.41 -16.63 9.26
C PHE A 139 -2.64 -16.42 8.37
N THR A 140 -3.78 -16.24 9.03
CA THR A 140 -5.08 -15.98 8.41
C THR A 140 -5.76 -14.82 9.14
N PHE A 141 -6.83 -14.26 8.59
CA PHE A 141 -7.61 -13.23 9.28
C PHE A 141 -8.22 -13.73 10.60
N ASP A 142 -8.59 -15.03 10.69
CA ASP A 142 -9.17 -15.63 11.90
C ASP A 142 -8.21 -15.71 13.10
N ASN A 143 -6.92 -15.64 12.85
CA ASN A 143 -5.91 -15.84 13.89
C ASN A 143 -4.79 -14.79 13.90
N THR A 144 -4.96 -13.72 13.16
CA THR A 144 -4.00 -12.61 13.08
C THR A 144 -4.76 -11.31 13.27
N ARG A 145 -4.35 -10.52 14.27
CA ARG A 145 -4.95 -9.21 14.52
C ARG A 145 -4.54 -8.23 13.44
N VAL A 146 -5.50 -7.65 12.74
CA VAL A 146 -5.30 -6.67 11.69
C VAL A 146 -5.82 -5.31 12.13
N ILE A 147 -4.94 -4.31 12.14
CA ILE A 147 -5.24 -2.93 12.51
C ILE A 147 -5.00 -2.03 11.31
N ALA A 148 -6.03 -1.39 10.79
CA ALA A 148 -5.90 -0.43 9.69
C ALA A 148 -5.65 0.99 10.23
N VAL A 149 -4.64 1.67 9.68
CA VAL A 149 -4.23 3.00 10.13
C VAL A 149 -4.09 3.94 8.94
N GLY A 150 -4.61 5.16 9.05
CA GLY A 150 -4.45 6.17 8.00
C GLY A 150 -4.69 7.58 8.50
N ILE A 151 -4.06 8.55 7.82
CA ILE A 151 -4.24 9.97 8.07
C ILE A 151 -4.69 10.64 6.76
N SER A 152 -5.56 11.66 6.84
CA SER A 152 -6.08 12.40 5.69
C SER A 152 -6.77 11.46 4.69
N ASN A 153 -6.43 11.46 3.40
CA ASN A 153 -6.96 10.47 2.44
C ASN A 153 -6.72 9.02 2.89
N GLY A 154 -5.60 8.74 3.58
CA GLY A 154 -5.36 7.43 4.19
C GLY A 154 -6.38 7.09 5.27
N GLY A 155 -6.81 8.09 6.04
CA GLY A 155 -7.91 7.97 7.01
C GLY A 155 -9.22 7.62 6.31
N GLY A 156 -9.56 8.30 5.21
CA GLY A 156 -10.71 7.95 4.38
C GLY A 156 -10.62 6.52 3.81
N ALA A 157 -9.44 6.12 3.34
CA ALA A 157 -9.23 4.78 2.81
C ALA A 157 -9.45 3.66 3.85
N VAL A 158 -8.97 3.84 5.09
CA VAL A 158 -9.18 2.82 6.14
C VAL A 158 -10.62 2.80 6.65
N LEU A 159 -11.35 3.92 6.61
CA LEU A 159 -12.79 3.93 6.87
C LEU A 159 -13.55 3.16 5.77
N ARG A 160 -13.21 3.39 4.49
CA ARG A 160 -13.77 2.60 3.38
C ARG A 160 -13.44 1.10 3.50
N ALA A 161 -12.26 0.76 4.05
CA ALA A 161 -11.89 -0.62 4.32
C ALA A 161 -12.77 -1.28 5.39
N ALA A 162 -13.16 -0.52 6.40
CA ALA A 162 -14.06 -0.99 7.47
C ALA A 162 -15.49 -1.28 7.00
N GLU A 163 -15.89 -0.75 5.84
CA GLU A 163 -17.20 -1.02 5.23
C GLU A 163 -17.23 -2.31 4.39
N LEU A 164 -16.06 -2.92 4.13
CA LEU A 164 -15.99 -4.18 3.38
C LEU A 164 -16.51 -5.34 4.22
N GLU A 165 -17.25 -6.22 3.59
CA GLU A 165 -17.80 -7.41 4.22
C GLU A 165 -16.71 -8.38 4.71
N GLY A 166 -17.03 -9.12 5.76
CA GLY A 166 -16.21 -10.15 6.38
C GLY A 166 -15.44 -9.68 7.62
N GLU A 167 -15.13 -10.62 8.50
CA GLU A 167 -14.40 -10.41 9.76
C GLU A 167 -12.89 -10.46 9.51
N TRP A 168 -12.34 -9.45 8.82
CA TRP A 168 -10.93 -9.41 8.46
C TRP A 168 -10.15 -8.29 9.16
N LEU A 169 -10.86 -7.35 9.78
CA LEU A 169 -10.30 -6.13 10.35
C LEU A 169 -10.75 -6.00 11.82
N ASP A 170 -9.79 -5.96 12.74
CA ASP A 170 -10.06 -5.89 14.19
C ASP A 170 -10.19 -4.45 14.70
N ALA A 171 -9.46 -3.51 14.09
CA ALA A 171 -9.50 -2.11 14.52
C ALA A 171 -9.14 -1.15 13.39
N VAL A 172 -9.66 0.07 13.50
CA VAL A 172 -9.35 1.19 12.59
C VAL A 172 -8.90 2.41 13.39
N VAL A 173 -7.83 3.04 12.94
CA VAL A 173 -7.34 4.31 13.43
C VAL A 173 -7.32 5.29 12.26
N ALA A 174 -8.33 6.14 12.15
CA ALA A 174 -8.45 7.15 11.12
C ALA A 174 -8.20 8.54 11.71
N GLY A 175 -7.07 9.15 11.37
CA GLY A 175 -6.72 10.50 11.77
C GLY A 175 -7.13 11.50 10.70
N GLU A 176 -7.90 12.54 11.06
CA GLU A 176 -8.32 13.63 10.18
C GLU A 176 -8.78 13.13 8.79
N PRO A 177 -9.71 12.15 8.74
CA PRO A 177 -10.16 11.58 7.48
C PRO A 177 -10.92 12.62 6.65
N ASN A 178 -10.81 12.55 5.31
CA ASN A 178 -11.54 13.36 4.34
C ASN A 178 -12.22 12.48 3.29
#